data_e310530f812b361699b65c810e0561d0
#
_entry.id   e310530f812b361699b65c810e0561d0
#
_cell.length_a   1.000
_cell.length_b   1.000
_cell.length_c   1.000
_cell.angle_alpha   90.00
_cell.angle_beta   90.00
_cell.angle_gamma   90.00
#
_symmetry.space_group_name_H-M   'P 1'
#
loop_
_entity.id
_entity.type
_entity.pdbx_description
1 polymer ?
#
loop_
_entity_poly.entity_id
_entity_poly.type
_entity_poly.pdbx_seq_one_letter_code
_entity_poly.pdbx_strand_id
1 'polypeptide(L)'
;MAKNKDIFQLGGKAYRVYPLKAPWGQVRLILKVESYLDGTLAVMAFDVSGRHPEEYAVLTVNLCNPLQDEEKAFFDTNNCGYLYGQLRQAGVIHPLPVSARSGFCTYPLCEWDKTKFVPEQER
;
A
#
# COMPACT_ATOMS: atom_id res chain seq x y z
N MET A 1 -5.73 3.22 25.90
CA MET A 1 -5.39 3.22 25.37
C MET A 1 -4.41 2.74 24.61
N ALA A 2 -4.17 1.74 24.39
CA ALA A 2 -3.19 1.12 23.66
C ALA A 2 -3.26 1.46 22.22
N LYS A 3 -3.84 2.54 21.96
CA LYS A 3 -4.02 2.81 20.63
C LYS A 3 -2.85 3.34 19.96
N ASN A 4 -1.85 3.79 20.66
CA ASN A 4 -0.69 4.41 20.06
C ASN A 4 0.15 3.47 19.23
N LYS A 5 0.07 2.18 19.47
CA LYS A 5 0.83 1.25 18.67
C LYS A 5 0.22 1.02 17.29
N ASP A 6 -1.01 1.49 17.08
CA ASP A 6 -1.66 1.40 15.79
C ASP A 6 -1.47 2.66 14.96
N ILE A 7 -0.72 3.61 15.47
CA ILE A 7 -0.51 4.90 14.81
C ILE A 7 0.96 5.21 14.82
N PHE A 8 1.48 5.71 13.72
CA PHE A 8 2.87 6.13 13.62
C PHE A 8 2.94 7.53 13.02
N GLN A 9 3.74 8.39 13.67
CA GLN A 9 3.91 9.76 13.19
C GLN A 9 5.13 9.83 12.29
N LEU A 10 4.97 10.38 11.11
CA LEU A 10 6.07 10.54 10.18
C LEU A 10 5.89 11.87 9.46
N GLY A 11 6.88 12.76 9.58
CA GLY A 11 6.82 14.03 8.89
C GLY A 11 5.64 14.89 9.28
N GLY A 12 5.23 14.84 10.54
CA GLY A 12 4.10 15.63 11.01
C GLY A 12 2.74 15.08 10.65
N LYS A 13 2.68 13.89 10.08
CA LYS A 13 1.44 13.26 9.69
C LYS A 13 1.28 11.92 10.41
N ALA A 14 0.07 11.60 10.81
CA ALA A 14 -0.24 10.33 11.46
C ALA A 14 -0.62 9.29 10.42
N TYR A 15 -0.08 8.08 10.56
CA TYR A 15 -0.38 6.96 9.68
C TYR A 15 -0.90 5.80 10.49
N ARG A 16 -1.82 5.05 9.90
CA ARG A 16 -2.30 3.84 10.53
C ARG A 16 -1.28 2.72 10.30
N VAL A 17 -0.99 1.94 11.35
CA VAL A 17 -0.06 0.82 11.26
C VAL A 17 -0.85 -0.45 10.99
N TYR A 18 -0.41 -1.20 9.99
CA TYR A 18 -1.00 -2.50 9.64
C TYR A 18 -0.02 -3.59 10.03
N PRO A 19 -0.38 -4.44 11.01
CA PRO A 19 0.42 -5.63 11.28
C PRO A 19 0.06 -6.68 10.24
N LEU A 20 1.02 -7.03 9.41
CA LEU A 20 0.79 -7.92 8.27
C LEU A 20 1.79 -9.07 8.33
N LYS A 21 1.48 -10.16 7.64
CA LYS A 21 2.32 -11.33 7.63
C LYS A 21 3.11 -11.41 6.35
N ALA A 22 4.41 -11.57 6.51
CA ALA A 22 5.33 -11.80 5.40
C ALA A 22 5.85 -13.23 5.50
N PRO A 23 6.43 -13.78 4.43
CA PRO A 23 6.96 -15.15 4.49
C PRO A 23 8.01 -15.36 5.57
N TRP A 24 8.71 -14.27 5.96
CA TRP A 24 9.76 -14.37 6.99
C TRP A 24 9.30 -13.93 8.37
N GLY A 25 8.01 -13.60 8.55
CA GLY A 25 7.48 -13.21 9.86
C GLY A 25 6.55 -12.03 9.75
N GLN A 26 6.19 -11.49 10.90
CA GLN A 26 5.25 -10.37 10.94
C GLN A 26 5.98 -9.07 10.68
N VAL A 27 5.34 -8.17 9.94
CA VAL A 27 5.85 -6.82 9.71
C VAL A 27 4.78 -5.83 10.12
N ARG A 28 5.18 -4.60 10.45
CA ARG A 28 4.26 -3.53 10.80
C ARG A 28 4.47 -2.42 9.81
N LEU A 29 3.50 -2.22 8.92
CA LEU A 29 3.67 -1.31 7.81
C LEU A 29 2.75 -0.11 7.90
N ILE A 30 3.28 1.06 7.50
CA ILE A 30 2.44 2.20 7.16
C ILE A 30 2.51 2.40 5.65
N LEU A 31 1.47 2.99 5.10
CA LEU A 31 1.35 3.20 3.66
C LEU A 31 1.32 4.68 3.37
N LYS A 32 2.15 5.09 2.42
CA LYS A 32 2.28 6.49 2.09
C LYS A 32 1.96 6.70 0.62
N VAL A 33 1.18 7.73 0.33
CA VAL A 33 0.84 8.11 -1.03
C VAL A 33 2.03 8.80 -1.67
N GLU A 34 2.41 8.33 -2.84
CA GLU A 34 3.43 8.96 -3.66
C GLU A 34 2.88 9.12 -5.07
N SER A 35 3.66 9.69 -5.95
CA SER A 35 3.26 9.91 -7.33
C SER A 35 4.38 9.50 -8.25
N TYR A 36 4.00 8.81 -9.31
CA TYR A 36 4.96 8.58 -10.40
C TYR A 36 5.12 9.88 -11.18
N LEU A 37 6.13 9.94 -12.04
CA LEU A 37 6.39 11.14 -12.82
C LEU A 37 5.21 11.56 -13.70
N ASP A 38 4.40 10.61 -14.12
CA ASP A 38 3.23 10.89 -14.95
C ASP A 38 2.02 11.32 -14.11
N GLY A 39 2.19 11.49 -12.80
CA GLY A 39 1.10 11.94 -11.93
C GLY A 39 0.21 10.83 -11.39
N THR A 40 0.43 9.59 -11.80
CA THR A 40 -0.41 8.50 -11.32
C THR A 40 0.04 8.02 -9.95
N LEU A 41 -0.84 7.30 -9.28
CA LEU A 41 -0.65 6.88 -7.88
C LEU A 41 0.48 5.87 -7.74
N ALA A 42 1.35 6.11 -6.76
CA ALA A 42 2.27 5.12 -6.24
C ALA A 42 2.03 4.99 -4.74
N VAL A 43 2.13 3.79 -4.21
CA VAL A 43 1.97 3.55 -2.78
C VAL A 43 3.23 2.92 -2.25
N MET A 44 3.87 3.62 -1.32
CA MET A 44 5.10 3.16 -0.69
C MET A 44 4.79 2.64 0.70
N ALA A 45 5.32 1.48 1.04
CA ALA A 45 5.18 0.91 2.38
C ALA A 45 6.47 1.11 3.15
N PHE A 46 6.34 1.48 4.42
CA PHE A 46 7.47 1.59 5.33
C PHE A 46 7.26 0.65 6.50
N ASP A 47 8.33 -0.01 6.91
CA ASP A 47 8.31 -0.90 8.07
C ASP A 47 8.64 -0.09 9.31
N VAL A 48 7.71 -0.06 10.25
CA VAL A 48 7.88 0.70 11.50
C VAL A 48 8.04 -0.23 12.69
N SER A 49 8.48 -1.47 12.46
CA SER A 49 8.72 -2.42 13.53
C SER A 49 9.92 -2.03 14.40
N GLY A 50 10.90 -1.38 13.81
CA GLY A 50 12.12 -1.03 14.51
C GLY A 50 12.08 0.37 15.08
N ARG A 51 13.30 0.87 15.45
CA ARG A 51 13.42 2.17 16.02
C ARG A 51 13.13 3.27 15.04
N HIS A 52 13.49 3.09 13.79
CA HIS A 52 13.31 4.06 12.73
C HIS A 52 12.52 3.45 11.59
N PRO A 53 11.69 4.22 10.89
CA PRO A 53 10.96 3.69 9.76
C PRO A 53 11.94 3.39 8.63
N GLU A 54 11.72 2.28 7.96
CA GLU A 54 12.55 1.86 6.82
C GLU A 54 11.68 1.60 5.61
N GLU A 55 12.16 1.99 4.45
CA GLU A 55 11.46 1.67 3.22
C GLU A 55 11.33 0.17 3.11
N TYR A 56 10.11 -0.28 2.88
CA TYR A 56 9.84 -1.70 2.76
C TYR A 56 9.67 -2.11 1.30
N ALA A 57 8.74 -1.49 0.62
CA ALA A 57 8.46 -1.81 -0.78
C ALA A 57 7.55 -0.78 -1.39
N VAL A 58 7.60 -0.67 -2.72
CA VAL A 58 6.57 0.03 -3.47
C VAL A 58 5.53 -1.02 -3.84
N LEU A 59 4.29 -0.81 -3.42
CA LEU A 59 3.24 -1.82 -3.59
C LEU A 59 2.56 -1.77 -4.95
N THR A 60 2.85 -0.75 -5.74
CA THR A 60 2.24 -0.55 -7.05
C THR A 60 3.27 -0.71 -8.14
N VAL A 61 2.80 -0.93 -9.37
CA VAL A 61 3.66 -0.88 -10.55
C VAL A 61 3.06 0.11 -11.52
N ASN A 62 3.92 0.87 -12.20
CA ASN A 62 3.49 1.80 -13.23
C ASN A 62 3.66 1.14 -14.58
N LEU A 63 2.54 0.79 -15.20
CA LEU A 63 2.55 0.15 -16.52
C LEU A 63 2.28 1.16 -17.64
N CYS A 64 2.21 2.45 -17.30
CA CYS A 64 1.89 3.50 -18.26
C CYS A 64 0.57 3.20 -18.96
N ASN A 65 -0.38 2.74 -18.18
CA ASN A 65 -1.68 2.30 -18.70
C ASN A 65 -2.70 3.40 -18.47
N PRO A 66 -3.54 3.72 -19.47
CA PRO A 66 -4.51 4.82 -19.30
C PRO A 66 -5.55 4.59 -18.22
N LEU A 67 -5.68 3.39 -17.70
CA LEU A 67 -6.59 3.13 -16.59
C LEU A 67 -6.03 3.57 -15.24
N GLN A 68 -4.73 3.84 -15.16
CA GLN A 68 -4.12 4.36 -13.94
C GLN A 68 -4.48 5.82 -13.75
N ASP A 69 -4.72 6.21 -12.49
CA ASP A 69 -4.97 7.62 -12.16
C ASP A 69 -4.52 7.86 -10.71
N GLU A 70 -5.10 8.84 -10.04
CA GLU A 70 -4.70 9.18 -8.67
C GLU A 70 -5.27 8.23 -7.63
N GLU A 71 -6.20 7.36 -8.02
CA GLU A 71 -6.84 6.43 -7.09
C GLU A 71 -6.74 4.99 -7.55
N LYS A 72 -6.40 4.75 -8.81
CA LYS A 72 -6.32 3.41 -9.36
C LYS A 72 -4.91 3.12 -9.80
N ALA A 73 -4.36 2.03 -9.29
CA ALA A 73 -3.01 1.60 -9.63
C ALA A 73 -2.94 0.09 -9.61
N PHE A 74 -2.05 -0.46 -10.41
CA PHE A 74 -1.84 -1.90 -10.46
C PHE A 74 -1.04 -2.34 -9.24
N PHE A 75 -1.50 -3.42 -8.60
CA PHE A 75 -0.83 -3.96 -7.42
C PHE A 75 0.32 -4.86 -7.86
N ASP A 76 1.47 -4.73 -7.20
CA ASP A 76 2.65 -5.52 -7.51
C ASP A 76 2.54 -6.91 -6.91
N THR A 77 1.77 -7.78 -7.54
CA THR A 77 1.60 -9.15 -7.07
C THR A 77 2.86 -9.98 -7.28
N ASN A 78 3.78 -9.52 -8.11
CA ASN A 78 5.02 -10.24 -8.34
C ASN A 78 5.96 -10.17 -7.14
N ASN A 79 6.09 -8.99 -6.53
CA ASN A 79 7.00 -8.82 -5.39
C ASN A 79 6.26 -8.79 -4.05
N CYS A 80 5.01 -8.37 -4.04
CA CYS A 80 4.26 -8.15 -2.80
C CYS A 80 2.97 -8.97 -2.74
N GLY A 81 2.92 -10.09 -3.47
CA GLY A 81 1.71 -10.90 -3.56
C GLY A 81 1.18 -11.36 -2.23
N TYR A 82 2.08 -11.60 -1.26
CA TYR A 82 1.67 -12.07 0.07
C TYR A 82 0.87 -11.00 0.83
N LEU A 83 0.92 -9.74 0.42
CA LEU A 83 0.16 -8.67 1.06
C LEU A 83 -1.19 -8.44 0.42
N TYR A 84 -1.38 -8.92 -0.79
CA TYR A 84 -2.57 -8.61 -1.58
C TYR A 84 -3.88 -8.95 -0.86
N GLY A 85 -4.01 -10.19 -0.43
CA GLY A 85 -5.22 -10.63 0.26
C GLY A 85 -5.44 -9.93 1.59
N GLN A 86 -4.35 -9.66 2.31
CA GLN A 86 -4.43 -9.01 3.60
C GLN A 86 -4.89 -7.57 3.47
N LEU A 87 -4.37 -6.84 2.48
CA LEU A 87 -4.77 -5.45 2.25
C LEU A 87 -6.18 -5.37 1.69
N ARG A 88 -6.58 -6.35 0.90
CA ARG A 88 -7.94 -6.44 0.41
C ARG A 88 -8.90 -6.64 1.57
N GLN A 89 -8.58 -7.56 2.47
CA GLN A 89 -9.42 -7.85 3.62
C GLN A 89 -9.53 -6.65 4.56
N ALA A 90 -8.46 -5.86 4.66
CA ALA A 90 -8.47 -4.65 5.48
C ALA A 90 -9.19 -3.49 4.81
N GLY A 91 -9.63 -3.64 3.57
CA GLY A 91 -10.34 -2.57 2.87
C GLY A 91 -9.44 -1.51 2.28
N VAL A 92 -8.12 -1.75 2.25
CA VAL A 92 -7.16 -0.80 1.70
C VAL A 92 -7.24 -0.77 0.19
N ILE A 93 -7.42 -1.94 -0.42
CA ILE A 93 -7.54 -2.06 -1.88
C ILE A 93 -8.84 -2.74 -2.23
N HIS A 94 -9.38 -2.34 -3.38
CA HIS A 94 -10.59 -2.93 -3.94
C HIS A 94 -10.27 -3.31 -5.38
N PRO A 95 -9.98 -4.59 -5.63
CA PRO A 95 -9.63 -5.02 -7.00
C PRO A 95 -10.76 -4.79 -7.97
N LEU A 96 -10.42 -4.33 -9.15
CA LEU A 96 -11.36 -4.13 -10.24
C LEU A 96 -11.25 -5.32 -11.19
N PRO A 97 -12.27 -5.53 -12.03
CA PRO A 97 -12.24 -6.68 -12.95
C PRO A 97 -11.37 -6.40 -14.17
N VAL A 98 -10.18 -5.86 -13.95
CA VAL A 98 -9.23 -5.50 -14.99
C VAL A 98 -7.84 -5.85 -14.48
N SER A 99 -7.04 -6.43 -15.35
CA SER A 99 -5.63 -6.64 -15.06
C SER A 99 -4.83 -6.36 -16.32
N ALA A 100 -3.55 -6.12 -16.15
CA ALA A 100 -2.67 -5.88 -17.28
C ALA A 100 -1.43 -6.74 -17.13
N ARG A 101 -0.90 -7.15 -18.26
CA ARG A 101 0.24 -8.02 -18.31
C ARG A 101 1.48 -7.23 -18.66
N SER A 102 2.59 -7.51 -17.98
CA SER A 102 3.87 -6.93 -18.32
C SER A 102 4.91 -8.02 -18.14
N GLY A 103 5.60 -8.37 -19.22
CA GLY A 103 6.51 -9.50 -19.20
C GLY A 103 5.75 -10.77 -18.92
N PHE A 104 6.19 -11.52 -17.91
CA PHE A 104 5.53 -12.77 -17.53
C PHE A 104 4.55 -12.58 -16.38
N CYS A 105 4.33 -11.36 -15.92
CA CYS A 105 3.49 -11.09 -14.77
C CYS A 105 2.20 -10.43 -15.19
N THR A 106 1.14 -10.73 -14.44
CA THR A 106 -0.17 -10.10 -14.61
C THR A 106 -0.48 -9.36 -13.33
N TYR A 107 -0.83 -8.09 -13.44
CA TYR A 107 -1.06 -7.23 -12.30
C TYR A 107 -2.52 -6.80 -12.25
N PRO A 108 -3.21 -6.98 -11.12
CA PRO A 108 -4.59 -6.51 -11.01
C PRO A 108 -4.65 -5.02 -10.79
N LEU A 109 -5.62 -4.37 -11.44
CA LEU A 109 -5.89 -2.97 -11.20
C LEU A 109 -6.75 -2.86 -9.95
N CYS A 110 -6.36 -1.99 -9.02
CA CYS A 110 -7.07 -1.82 -7.77
C CYS A 110 -7.38 -0.35 -7.55
N GLU A 111 -8.53 -0.10 -6.92
CA GLU A 111 -8.79 1.19 -6.32
C GLU A 111 -8.16 1.17 -4.93
N TRP A 112 -7.51 2.27 -4.56
CA TRP A 112 -6.82 2.37 -3.27
C TRP A 112 -7.58 3.35 -2.39
N ASP A 113 -7.99 2.90 -1.22
CA ASP A 113 -8.75 3.74 -0.29
C ASP A 113 -7.75 4.47 0.62
N LYS A 114 -7.41 5.69 0.25
CA LYS A 114 -6.41 6.47 0.96
C LYS A 114 -6.87 6.85 2.37
N THR A 115 -8.18 6.81 2.65
CA THR A 115 -8.64 7.08 4.01
C THR A 115 -8.19 5.99 4.96
N LYS A 116 -7.86 4.81 4.44
CA LYS A 116 -7.36 3.70 5.26
C LYS A 116 -5.88 3.83 5.58
N PHE A 117 -5.19 4.80 4.97
CA PHE A 117 -3.77 5.02 5.25
C PHE A 117 -3.59 5.82 6.53
N VAL A 118 -4.62 6.51 6.98
CA VAL A 118 -4.55 7.36 8.16
C VAL A 118 -5.45 6.80 9.26
N PRO A 119 -5.20 7.20 10.53
CA PRO A 119 -6.04 6.71 11.61
C PRO A 119 -7.49 7.12 11.43
N GLU A 120 -8.37 6.33 12.04
CA GLU A 120 -9.79 6.55 11.90
C GLU A 120 -10.23 7.95 12.29
N GLN A 121 -9.65 8.51 13.33
CA GLN A 121 -10.03 9.83 13.79
C GLN A 121 -9.54 10.94 12.87
N GLU A 122 -8.75 10.61 11.87
CA GLU A 122 -8.26 11.59 10.91
C GLU A 122 -9.01 11.55 9.59
N ARG A 123 -10.00 10.70 9.49
CA ARG A 123 -10.71 10.53 8.23
C ARG A 123 -11.86 11.50 8.06
#